data_ac8e177f525977e7e9ee833516241b50
#
_entry.id   ac8e177f525977e7e9ee833516241b50
#
_cell.length_a   1.000
_cell.length_b   1.000
_cell.length_c   1.000
_cell.angle_alpha   90.00
_cell.angle_beta   90.00
_cell.angle_gamma   90.00
#
_symmetry.space_group_name_H-M   'P 1'
#
loop_
_entity.id
_entity.type
_entity.pdbx_description
1 polymer ?
#
loop_
_entity_poly.entity_id
_entity_poly.type
_entity_poly.pdbx_seq_one_letter_code
_entity_poly.pdbx_strand_id
1 'polypeptide(L)'
;MSTEILIIDDNADIRNIINDLIIEAGYKTRLAANYNQALNEIDKKLPDVAIIDVKLDKGDNDGLELLSHIKTKDKNIPVIIITGHANVEMAIKALKAGAFEFIEKPFNQERLLNFVNRAVENINLKNKNKEFESKLFYSYELIGVSDNIKNIKDQIAKISVSETRIFINGPTGSGKELIARKIHKESKRQKGPFVILNGALLDIEKYELELFGEEKDNGSITYGALEKSSKGTLLIDEISEIPLDTQSKILRVLIDQKFKRINGNHDINVDVRIICSSSKDIKKEIENANFREDLYHRLNVFEINIDPLKERVSDIPLLVEYFSEKISTNYNLKKFRIDTNNNYLLN
;
A
#
# COMPACT_ATOMS: atom_id res chain seq x y z
N MET A 1 -14.06 13.94 -10.13
CA MET A 1 -13.39 15.14 -10.70
C MET A 1 -13.07 14.83 -12.15
N SER A 2 -13.22 15.79 -13.07
CA SER A 2 -12.88 15.56 -14.48
C SER A 2 -11.35 15.65 -14.63
N THR A 3 -10.73 14.63 -15.23
CA THR A 3 -9.28 14.56 -15.50
C THR A 3 -8.85 15.72 -16.42
N GLU A 4 -7.78 16.40 -16.08
CA GLU A 4 -7.24 17.55 -16.82
C GLU A 4 -5.89 17.21 -17.46
N ILE A 5 -5.80 17.38 -18.78
CA ILE A 5 -4.63 17.01 -19.58
C ILE A 5 -3.95 18.27 -20.10
N LEU A 6 -2.65 18.41 -19.84
CA LEU A 6 -1.83 19.51 -20.39
C LEU A 6 -1.19 19.04 -21.69
N ILE A 7 -1.46 19.78 -22.78
CA ILE A 7 -0.94 19.52 -24.12
C ILE A 7 0.09 20.60 -24.45
N ILE A 8 1.31 20.19 -24.77
CA ILE A 8 2.44 21.07 -25.05
C ILE A 8 3.02 20.69 -26.41
N ASP A 9 2.84 21.56 -27.40
CA ASP A 9 3.33 21.38 -28.76
C ASP A 9 3.46 22.77 -29.41
N ASP A 10 4.56 23.09 -30.06
CA ASP A 10 4.77 24.41 -30.72
C ASP A 10 3.94 24.55 -32.01
N ASN A 11 3.64 23.40 -32.66
CA ASN A 11 2.80 23.38 -33.85
C ASN A 11 1.31 23.55 -33.47
N ALA A 12 0.69 24.67 -33.90
CA ALA A 12 -0.70 24.98 -33.58
C ALA A 12 -1.69 23.93 -34.12
N ASP A 13 -1.45 23.40 -35.32
CA ASP A 13 -2.36 22.44 -35.95
C ASP A 13 -2.35 21.11 -35.19
N ILE A 14 -1.16 20.61 -34.84
CA ILE A 14 -1.01 19.36 -34.07
C ILE A 14 -1.63 19.56 -32.68
N ARG A 15 -1.34 20.67 -32.01
CA ARG A 15 -1.89 20.97 -30.68
C ARG A 15 -3.41 21.03 -30.69
N ASN A 16 -4.03 21.60 -31.73
CA ASN A 16 -5.47 21.64 -31.87
C ASN A 16 -6.06 20.26 -32.18
N ILE A 17 -5.46 19.47 -33.04
CA ILE A 17 -5.90 18.12 -33.36
C ILE A 17 -5.90 17.28 -32.08
N ILE A 18 -4.83 17.32 -31.28
CA ILE A 18 -4.75 16.59 -30.00
C ILE A 18 -5.81 17.12 -29.03
N ASN A 19 -5.97 18.43 -28.94
CA ASN A 19 -6.96 19.06 -28.06
C ASN A 19 -8.38 18.59 -28.38
N ASP A 20 -8.79 18.65 -29.63
CA ASP A 20 -10.14 18.27 -30.06
C ASP A 20 -10.39 16.77 -29.79
N LEU A 21 -9.42 15.93 -30.09
CA LEU A 21 -9.45 14.49 -29.80
C LEU A 21 -9.64 14.20 -28.31
N ILE A 22 -8.92 14.93 -27.44
CA ILE A 22 -8.98 14.73 -25.99
C ILE A 22 -10.28 15.28 -25.39
N ILE A 23 -10.80 16.40 -25.92
CA ILE A 23 -12.10 16.94 -25.52
C ILE A 23 -13.23 16.01 -25.94
N GLU A 24 -13.19 15.48 -27.18
CA GLU A 24 -14.17 14.52 -27.69
C GLU A 24 -14.19 13.23 -26.83
N ALA A 25 -13.03 12.81 -26.31
CA ALA A 25 -12.94 11.71 -25.35
C ALA A 25 -13.45 12.04 -23.93
N GLY A 26 -13.92 13.29 -23.69
CA GLY A 26 -14.54 13.71 -22.41
C GLY A 26 -13.58 14.23 -21.35
N TYR A 27 -12.33 14.53 -21.70
CA TYR A 27 -11.33 15.10 -20.78
C TYR A 27 -11.27 16.63 -20.90
N LYS A 28 -10.78 17.28 -19.83
CA LYS A 28 -10.46 18.72 -19.86
C LYS A 28 -9.02 18.91 -20.33
N THR A 29 -8.78 20.00 -21.07
CA THR A 29 -7.46 20.30 -21.60
C THR A 29 -6.97 21.68 -21.15
N ARG A 30 -5.65 21.80 -21.03
CA ARG A 30 -4.91 23.06 -21.03
C ARG A 30 -3.85 22.98 -22.12
N LEU A 31 -3.57 24.13 -22.76
CA LEU A 31 -2.67 24.20 -23.89
C LEU A 31 -1.47 25.09 -23.57
N ALA A 32 -0.29 24.69 -24.04
CA ALA A 32 0.90 25.54 -24.04
C ALA A 32 1.60 25.40 -25.40
N ALA A 33 1.97 26.54 -25.98
CA ALA A 33 2.55 26.63 -27.33
C ALA A 33 4.08 26.69 -27.31
N ASN A 34 4.71 26.84 -26.15
CA ASN A 34 6.15 26.95 -26.00
C ASN A 34 6.60 26.55 -24.59
N TYR A 35 7.91 26.44 -24.42
CA TYR A 35 8.54 26.03 -23.17
C TYR A 35 8.14 26.91 -21.97
N ASN A 36 8.14 28.24 -22.13
CA ASN A 36 7.86 29.17 -21.03
C ASN A 36 6.38 29.11 -20.61
N GLN A 37 5.45 28.99 -21.58
CA GLN A 37 4.04 28.79 -21.28
C GLN A 37 3.81 27.47 -20.56
N ALA A 38 4.48 26.39 -20.98
CA ALA A 38 4.40 25.10 -20.35
C ALA A 38 4.84 25.17 -18.89
N LEU A 39 5.97 25.79 -18.59
CA LEU A 39 6.44 25.99 -17.21
C LEU A 39 5.41 26.76 -16.38
N ASN A 40 4.89 27.86 -16.90
CA ASN A 40 3.89 28.69 -16.22
C ASN A 40 2.62 27.87 -15.91
N GLU A 41 2.15 27.06 -16.85
CA GLU A 41 0.97 26.20 -16.64
C GLU A 41 1.21 25.08 -15.63
N ILE A 42 2.41 24.47 -15.65
CA ILE A 42 2.82 23.45 -14.68
C ILE A 42 2.96 24.05 -13.26
N ASP A 43 3.52 25.27 -13.16
CA ASP A 43 3.74 25.92 -11.88
C ASP A 43 2.46 26.47 -11.26
N LYS A 44 1.50 26.92 -12.07
CA LYS A 44 0.17 27.31 -11.60
C LYS A 44 -0.60 26.14 -11.02
N LYS A 45 -0.60 25.02 -11.72
CA LYS A 45 -1.32 23.81 -11.33
C LYS A 45 -0.74 22.59 -12.05
N LEU A 46 -0.38 21.57 -11.31
CA LEU A 46 0.06 20.29 -11.88
C LEU A 46 -1.09 19.64 -12.67
N PRO A 47 -0.83 19.12 -13.88
CA PRO A 47 -1.84 18.39 -14.65
C PRO A 47 -2.02 16.97 -14.10
N ASP A 48 -3.17 16.33 -14.42
CA ASP A 48 -3.33 14.91 -14.15
C ASP A 48 -2.51 14.07 -15.14
N VAL A 49 -2.48 14.45 -16.43
CA VAL A 49 -1.65 13.84 -17.48
C VAL A 49 -1.00 14.98 -18.29
N ALA A 50 0.21 14.78 -18.77
CA ALA A 50 0.85 15.69 -19.72
C ALA A 50 1.16 14.97 -21.05
N ILE A 51 0.92 15.66 -22.16
CA ILE A 51 1.34 15.27 -23.51
C ILE A 51 2.31 16.34 -23.99
N ILE A 52 3.55 15.96 -24.28
CA ILE A 52 4.65 16.91 -24.51
C ILE A 52 5.38 16.57 -25.80
N ASP A 53 5.51 17.54 -26.72
CA ASP A 53 6.45 17.43 -27.83
C ASP A 53 7.89 17.54 -27.30
N VAL A 54 8.78 16.71 -27.83
CA VAL A 54 10.21 16.74 -27.48
C VAL A 54 10.84 18.06 -27.87
N LYS A 55 10.54 18.54 -29.10
CA LYS A 55 11.11 19.74 -29.67
C LYS A 55 10.12 20.91 -29.57
N LEU A 56 10.52 21.93 -28.84
CA LEU A 56 9.80 23.19 -28.72
C LEU A 56 10.68 24.36 -29.21
N ASP A 57 10.26 25.56 -28.93
CA ASP A 57 10.86 26.81 -29.42
C ASP A 57 12.27 27.10 -28.89
N LYS A 58 12.74 26.47 -27.82
CA LYS A 58 13.98 26.80 -27.16
C LYS A 58 15.15 25.86 -27.53
N GLY A 59 14.85 24.59 -27.83
CA GLY A 59 15.86 23.60 -28.20
C GLY A 59 15.33 22.21 -28.52
N ASP A 60 16.23 21.30 -28.90
CA ASP A 60 15.89 19.97 -29.38
C ASP A 60 15.47 18.98 -28.28
N ASN A 61 15.61 19.35 -26.99
CA ASN A 61 15.31 18.51 -25.84
C ASN A 61 14.40 19.17 -24.80
N ASP A 62 13.75 20.25 -25.13
CA ASP A 62 12.90 21.05 -24.22
C ASP A 62 11.81 20.20 -23.54
N GLY A 63 11.19 19.30 -24.30
CA GLY A 63 10.18 18.39 -23.78
C GLY A 63 10.72 17.41 -22.72
N LEU A 64 11.98 16.97 -22.83
CA LEU A 64 12.62 16.12 -21.84
C LEU A 64 12.98 16.89 -20.55
N GLU A 65 13.29 18.18 -20.67
CA GLU A 65 13.49 19.05 -19.51
C GLU A 65 12.15 19.28 -18.78
N LEU A 66 11.06 19.54 -19.51
CA LEU A 66 9.72 19.66 -18.93
C LEU A 66 9.26 18.34 -18.27
N LEU A 67 9.52 17.18 -18.88
CA LEU A 67 9.31 15.88 -18.26
C LEU A 67 10.04 15.79 -16.91
N SER A 68 11.33 16.13 -16.88
CA SER A 68 12.13 16.10 -15.67
C SER A 68 11.58 17.07 -14.61
N HIS A 69 11.14 18.26 -15.02
CA HIS A 69 10.53 19.24 -14.13
C HIS A 69 9.22 18.74 -13.52
N ILE A 70 8.32 18.14 -14.31
CA ILE A 70 7.09 17.50 -13.78
C ILE A 70 7.44 16.40 -12.81
N LYS A 71 8.42 15.54 -13.15
CA LYS A 71 8.80 14.39 -12.31
C LYS A 71 9.50 14.76 -11.00
N THR A 72 10.14 15.93 -10.94
CA THR A 72 10.66 16.45 -9.67
C THR A 72 9.55 16.93 -8.74
N LYS A 73 8.44 17.47 -9.28
CA LYS A 73 7.29 17.93 -8.51
C LYS A 73 6.39 16.76 -8.07
N ASP A 74 6.03 15.88 -9.00
CA ASP A 74 5.31 14.63 -8.70
C ASP A 74 5.71 13.52 -9.69
N LYS A 75 6.38 12.48 -9.17
CA LYS A 75 6.81 11.32 -9.95
C LYS A 75 5.65 10.48 -10.50
N ASN A 76 4.44 10.65 -9.97
CA ASN A 76 3.28 9.84 -10.34
C ASN A 76 2.52 10.37 -11.56
N ILE A 77 2.71 11.62 -11.95
CA ILE A 77 2.03 12.21 -13.12
C ILE A 77 2.50 11.47 -14.38
N PRO A 78 1.62 10.81 -15.14
CA PRO A 78 1.98 10.23 -16.43
C PRO A 78 2.30 11.33 -17.44
N VAL A 79 3.42 11.17 -18.12
CA VAL A 79 3.84 12.07 -19.19
C VAL A 79 4.01 11.23 -20.46
N ILE A 80 3.26 11.57 -21.50
CA ILE A 80 3.36 10.99 -22.83
C ILE A 80 4.21 11.94 -23.69
N ILE A 81 5.29 11.41 -24.22
CA ILE A 81 6.21 12.17 -25.08
C ILE A 81 5.86 11.92 -26.55
N ILE A 82 5.73 12.98 -27.33
CA ILE A 82 5.52 12.92 -28.79
C ILE A 82 6.73 13.54 -29.49
N THR A 83 7.14 12.99 -30.63
CA THR A 83 8.27 13.55 -31.40
C THR A 83 8.14 13.29 -32.91
N GLY A 84 8.61 14.22 -33.71
CA GLY A 84 8.71 14.08 -35.17
C GLY A 84 9.99 13.35 -35.66
N HIS A 85 10.98 13.17 -34.77
CA HIS A 85 12.24 12.49 -35.08
C HIS A 85 12.54 11.46 -34.00
N ALA A 86 11.91 10.29 -34.15
CA ALA A 86 12.18 9.18 -33.25
C ALA A 86 13.46 8.47 -33.66
N ASN A 87 14.45 8.45 -32.78
CA ASN A 87 15.45 7.40 -32.78
C ASN A 87 15.29 6.57 -31.50
N VAL A 88 15.73 5.33 -31.55
CA VAL A 88 15.63 4.37 -30.44
C VAL A 88 16.30 4.93 -29.17
N GLU A 89 17.39 5.68 -29.33
CA GLU A 89 18.10 6.27 -28.20
C GLU A 89 17.27 7.34 -27.46
N MET A 90 16.51 8.17 -28.17
CA MET A 90 15.66 9.20 -27.59
C MET A 90 14.47 8.58 -26.86
N ALA A 91 13.85 7.54 -27.42
CA ALA A 91 12.79 6.81 -26.77
C ALA A 91 13.29 6.17 -25.45
N ILE A 92 14.45 5.51 -25.47
CA ILE A 92 15.07 4.93 -24.26
C ILE A 92 15.38 6.03 -23.23
N LYS A 93 15.89 7.19 -23.67
CA LYS A 93 16.19 8.32 -22.78
C LYS A 93 14.94 8.87 -22.12
N ALA A 94 13.85 9.05 -22.88
CA ALA A 94 12.57 9.51 -22.34
C ALA A 94 11.99 8.53 -21.31
N LEU A 95 11.97 7.23 -21.61
CA LEU A 95 11.47 6.20 -20.71
C LEU A 95 12.32 6.10 -19.42
N LYS A 96 13.67 6.18 -19.55
CA LYS A 96 14.57 6.23 -18.39
C LYS A 96 14.37 7.49 -17.52
N ALA A 97 13.99 8.62 -18.14
CA ALA A 97 13.64 9.86 -17.43
C ALA A 97 12.25 9.79 -16.77
N GLY A 98 11.51 8.69 -16.97
CA GLY A 98 10.23 8.44 -16.32
C GLY A 98 9.01 8.81 -17.17
N ALA A 99 9.14 8.95 -18.50
CA ALA A 99 7.99 9.06 -19.38
C ALA A 99 7.09 7.83 -19.23
N PHE A 100 5.79 8.01 -19.29
CA PHE A 100 4.81 6.94 -19.25
C PHE A 100 4.77 6.19 -20.58
N GLU A 101 4.87 6.94 -21.68
CA GLU A 101 4.89 6.40 -23.04
C GLU A 101 5.58 7.36 -24.00
N PHE A 102 5.94 6.85 -25.19
CA PHE A 102 6.61 7.57 -26.25
C PHE A 102 5.92 7.30 -27.60
N ILE A 103 5.64 8.36 -28.37
CA ILE A 103 4.90 8.29 -29.64
C ILE A 103 5.67 9.07 -30.72
N GLU A 104 5.82 8.46 -31.88
CA GLU A 104 6.40 9.08 -33.08
C GLU A 104 5.32 9.74 -33.95
N LYS A 105 5.59 10.93 -34.48
CA LYS A 105 4.78 11.60 -35.51
C LYS A 105 5.19 11.09 -36.92
N PRO A 106 4.23 10.81 -37.83
CA PRO A 106 2.79 10.95 -37.66
C PRO A 106 2.20 9.79 -36.84
N PHE A 107 1.29 10.09 -35.92
CA PHE A 107 0.67 9.11 -35.04
C PHE A 107 -0.80 8.85 -35.41
N ASN A 108 -1.26 7.64 -35.13
CA ASN A 108 -2.66 7.28 -35.20
C ASN A 108 -3.40 7.83 -33.98
N GLN A 109 -4.54 8.52 -34.20
CA GLN A 109 -5.39 9.10 -33.14
C GLN A 109 -5.85 8.07 -32.12
N GLU A 110 -6.23 6.87 -32.60
CA GLU A 110 -6.66 5.78 -31.74
C GLU A 110 -5.53 5.30 -30.82
N ARG A 111 -4.28 5.28 -31.32
CA ARG A 111 -3.10 4.91 -30.52
C ARG A 111 -2.84 5.94 -29.42
N LEU A 112 -2.95 7.23 -29.72
CA LEU A 112 -2.78 8.30 -28.73
C LEU A 112 -3.85 8.19 -27.64
N LEU A 113 -5.13 7.99 -28.02
CA LEU A 113 -6.24 7.82 -27.08
C LEU A 113 -6.04 6.60 -26.18
N ASN A 114 -5.56 5.49 -26.73
CA ASN A 114 -5.27 4.30 -25.95
C ASN A 114 -4.23 4.57 -24.84
N PHE A 115 -3.18 5.32 -25.15
CA PHE A 115 -2.17 5.69 -24.16
C PHE A 115 -2.69 6.67 -23.12
N VAL A 116 -3.51 7.64 -23.53
CA VAL A 116 -4.18 8.56 -22.61
C VAL A 116 -5.12 7.82 -21.67
N ASN A 117 -5.95 6.91 -22.18
CA ASN A 117 -6.86 6.11 -21.36
C ASN A 117 -6.09 5.25 -20.34
N ARG A 118 -4.99 4.59 -20.75
CA ARG A 118 -4.12 3.83 -19.85
C ARG A 118 -3.47 4.72 -18.78
N ALA A 119 -3.06 5.94 -19.15
CA ALA A 119 -2.51 6.92 -18.21
C ALA A 119 -3.54 7.34 -17.16
N VAL A 120 -4.76 7.65 -17.59
CA VAL A 120 -5.88 8.03 -16.71
C VAL A 120 -6.30 6.86 -15.81
N GLU A 121 -6.38 5.64 -16.35
CA GLU A 121 -6.68 4.44 -15.57
C GLU A 121 -5.62 4.20 -14.47
N ASN A 122 -4.33 4.35 -14.80
CA ASN A 122 -3.24 4.23 -13.84
C ASN A 122 -3.37 5.23 -12.69
N ILE A 123 -3.75 6.49 -12.98
CA ILE A 123 -4.02 7.52 -11.95
C ILE A 123 -5.23 7.11 -11.09
N ASN A 124 -6.32 6.70 -11.73
CA ASN A 124 -7.54 6.31 -11.02
C ASN A 124 -7.30 5.13 -10.09
N LEU A 125 -6.54 4.12 -10.53
CA LEU A 125 -6.15 2.99 -9.69
C LEU A 125 -5.27 3.43 -8.51
N LYS A 126 -4.29 4.31 -8.75
CA LYS A 126 -3.45 4.88 -7.69
C LYS A 126 -4.24 5.73 -6.71
N ASN A 127 -5.18 6.54 -7.19
CA ASN A 127 -6.04 7.37 -6.36
C ASN A 127 -7.02 6.52 -5.55
N LYS A 128 -7.63 5.49 -6.16
CA LYS A 128 -8.44 4.51 -5.44
C LYS A 128 -7.62 3.80 -4.36
N ASN A 129 -6.40 3.37 -4.65
CA ASN A 129 -5.52 2.79 -3.65
C ASN A 129 -5.19 3.79 -2.53
N LYS A 130 -4.88 5.05 -2.85
CA LYS A 130 -4.70 6.12 -1.85
C LYS A 130 -5.98 6.40 -1.06
N GLU A 131 -7.15 6.38 -1.69
CA GLU A 131 -8.45 6.51 -0.99
C GLU A 131 -8.74 5.27 -0.14
N PHE A 132 -8.44 4.07 -0.60
CA PHE A 132 -8.50 2.85 0.21
C PHE A 132 -7.49 2.89 1.35
N GLU A 133 -6.27 3.33 1.10
CA GLU A 133 -5.27 3.57 2.13
C GLU A 133 -5.71 4.68 3.09
N SER A 134 -6.29 5.79 2.64
CA SER A 134 -6.77 6.87 3.50
C SER A 134 -8.06 6.51 4.25
N LYS A 135 -8.91 5.66 3.70
CA LYS A 135 -10.07 5.06 4.40
C LYS A 135 -9.63 3.95 5.37
N LEU A 136 -8.55 3.25 5.07
CA LEU A 136 -7.82 2.38 5.99
C LEU A 136 -6.87 3.16 6.92
N PHE A 137 -6.54 4.41 6.59
CA PHE A 137 -5.84 5.36 7.47
C PHE A 137 -6.80 5.86 8.57
N TYR A 138 -7.38 4.95 9.26
CA TYR A 138 -7.63 5.15 10.67
C TYR A 138 -6.27 5.53 11.27
N SER A 139 -6.17 6.67 11.91
CA SER A 139 -4.96 6.97 12.67
C SER A 139 -4.68 5.73 13.51
N TYR A 140 -3.56 5.05 13.27
CA TYR A 140 -3.15 3.88 14.05
C TYR A 140 -2.74 4.33 15.46
N GLU A 141 -3.52 5.25 16.04
CA GLU A 141 -3.32 5.72 17.39
C GLU A 141 -3.88 4.70 18.37
N LEU A 142 -3.01 4.21 19.19
CA LEU A 142 -3.40 3.38 20.32
C LEU A 142 -3.99 4.30 21.39
N ILE A 143 -5.33 4.35 21.45
CA ILE A 143 -6.10 5.19 22.36
C ILE A 143 -6.18 4.49 23.71
N GLY A 144 -5.90 5.23 24.79
CA GLY A 144 -5.99 4.76 26.15
C GLY A 144 -4.98 5.39 27.07
N VAL A 145 -5.33 5.36 28.37
CA VAL A 145 -4.56 5.90 29.51
C VAL A 145 -4.30 4.84 30.59
N SER A 146 -4.83 3.62 30.41
CA SER A 146 -4.55 2.50 31.31
C SER A 146 -3.05 2.16 31.33
N ASP A 147 -2.58 1.59 32.40
CA ASP A 147 -1.17 1.23 32.54
C ASP A 147 -0.76 0.15 31.52
N ASN A 148 -1.67 -0.77 31.14
CA ASN A 148 -1.44 -1.71 30.07
C ASN A 148 -1.15 -0.98 28.75
N ILE A 149 -1.99 -0.02 28.33
CA ILE A 149 -1.80 0.74 27.08
C ILE A 149 -0.55 1.63 27.12
N LYS A 150 -0.22 2.25 28.25
CA LYS A 150 1.03 3.02 28.41
C LYS A 150 2.24 2.11 28.21
N ASN A 151 2.27 0.97 28.90
CA ASN A 151 3.35 -0.01 28.77
C ASN A 151 3.49 -0.52 27.32
N ILE A 152 2.38 -0.83 26.64
CA ILE A 152 2.40 -1.23 25.24
C ILE A 152 3.00 -0.12 24.34
N LYS A 153 2.63 1.15 24.56
CA LYS A 153 3.21 2.30 23.82
C LYS A 153 4.74 2.36 24.00
N ASP A 154 5.22 2.20 25.23
CA ASP A 154 6.65 2.20 25.54
C ASP A 154 7.38 1.01 24.94
N GLN A 155 6.76 -0.18 24.94
CA GLN A 155 7.27 -1.36 24.29
C GLN A 155 7.37 -1.17 22.77
N ILE A 156 6.33 -0.63 22.12
CA ILE A 156 6.33 -0.34 20.70
C ILE A 156 7.46 0.60 20.34
N ALA A 157 7.64 1.70 21.07
CA ALA A 157 8.72 2.66 20.81
C ALA A 157 10.12 2.01 20.86
N LYS A 158 10.34 1.05 21.76
CA LYS A 158 11.62 0.34 21.90
C LYS A 158 11.84 -0.70 20.81
N ILE A 159 10.78 -1.49 20.50
CA ILE A 159 10.92 -2.67 19.63
C ILE A 159 10.77 -2.36 18.14
N SER A 160 10.13 -1.24 17.77
CA SER A 160 9.87 -0.89 16.37
C SER A 160 11.14 -0.73 15.55
N VAL A 161 12.21 -0.21 16.14
CA VAL A 161 13.50 0.02 15.47
C VAL A 161 14.32 -1.26 15.24
N SER A 162 13.94 -2.37 15.89
CA SER A 162 14.61 -3.67 15.75
C SER A 162 13.92 -4.53 14.68
N GLU A 163 14.63 -5.55 14.18
CA GLU A 163 14.07 -6.58 13.28
C GLU A 163 13.52 -7.80 14.03
N THR A 164 13.40 -7.69 15.35
CA THR A 164 12.95 -8.77 16.23
C THR A 164 11.51 -9.19 15.88
N ARG A 165 11.26 -10.49 15.90
CA ARG A 165 9.93 -11.07 15.80
C ARG A 165 9.13 -10.75 17.05
N ILE A 166 7.82 -10.53 16.86
CA ILE A 166 6.93 -10.09 17.94
C ILE A 166 5.73 -11.01 17.97
N PHE A 167 5.35 -11.40 19.16
CA PHE A 167 4.14 -12.17 19.43
C PHE A 167 3.16 -11.31 20.25
N ILE A 168 1.94 -11.11 19.72
CA ILE A 168 0.93 -10.26 20.34
C ILE A 168 -0.21 -11.14 20.86
N ASN A 169 -0.37 -11.20 22.17
CA ASN A 169 -1.45 -11.93 22.81
C ASN A 169 -2.56 -10.98 23.25
N GLY A 170 -3.78 -11.45 23.18
CA GLY A 170 -4.93 -10.72 23.70
C GLY A 170 -6.24 -11.19 23.09
N PRO A 171 -7.37 -10.93 23.74
CA PRO A 171 -8.66 -11.42 23.27
C PRO A 171 -9.02 -10.86 21.89
N THR A 172 -9.96 -11.51 21.23
CA THR A 172 -10.50 -11.02 19.94
C THR A 172 -11.07 -9.62 20.10
N GLY A 173 -10.79 -8.73 19.14
CA GLY A 173 -11.24 -7.33 19.18
C GLY A 173 -10.44 -6.41 20.11
N SER A 174 -9.40 -6.89 20.81
CA SER A 174 -8.59 -6.09 21.73
C SER A 174 -7.71 -5.04 21.05
N GLY A 175 -7.44 -5.16 19.75
CA GLY A 175 -6.59 -4.25 18.97
C GLY A 175 -5.23 -4.82 18.58
N LYS A 176 -5.04 -6.13 18.54
CA LYS A 176 -3.77 -6.79 18.14
C LYS A 176 -3.26 -6.32 16.78
N GLU A 177 -4.14 -6.26 15.78
CA GLU A 177 -3.78 -5.75 14.46
C GLU A 177 -3.33 -4.27 14.48
N LEU A 178 -3.99 -3.44 15.29
CA LEU A 178 -3.63 -2.03 15.45
C LEU A 178 -2.19 -1.87 16.01
N ILE A 179 -1.83 -2.70 16.99
CA ILE A 179 -0.48 -2.75 17.55
C ILE A 179 0.54 -3.15 16.48
N ALA A 180 0.25 -4.21 15.71
CA ALA A 180 1.14 -4.66 14.64
C ALA A 180 1.35 -3.59 13.56
N ARG A 181 0.30 -2.89 13.14
CA ARG A 181 0.37 -1.77 12.19
C ARG A 181 1.18 -0.61 12.73
N LYS A 182 1.00 -0.27 14.02
CA LYS A 182 1.78 0.79 14.67
C LYS A 182 3.26 0.44 14.74
N ILE A 183 3.61 -0.80 15.07
CA ILE A 183 4.99 -1.30 15.04
C ILE A 183 5.60 -1.18 13.65
N HIS A 184 4.87 -1.59 12.61
CA HIS A 184 5.34 -1.45 11.23
C HIS A 184 5.58 0.01 10.86
N LYS A 185 4.62 0.90 11.14
CA LYS A 185 4.69 2.33 10.84
C LYS A 185 5.88 3.03 11.52
N GLU A 186 6.25 2.61 12.72
CA GLU A 186 7.39 3.17 13.46
C GLU A 186 8.71 2.43 13.19
N SER A 187 8.71 1.41 12.32
CA SER A 187 9.87 0.60 12.00
C SER A 187 10.69 1.17 10.85
N LYS A 188 11.91 0.61 10.66
CA LYS A 188 12.74 0.88 9.49
C LYS A 188 12.07 0.41 8.19
N ARG A 189 11.10 -0.50 8.27
CA ARG A 189 10.34 -1.09 7.15
C ARG A 189 9.04 -0.35 6.82
N GLN A 190 8.80 0.83 7.42
CA GLN A 190 7.56 1.62 7.24
C GLN A 190 7.20 1.96 5.78
N LYS A 191 8.20 1.97 4.88
CA LYS A 191 8.01 2.21 3.44
C LYS A 191 7.74 0.93 2.65
N GLY A 192 7.94 -0.23 3.26
CA GLY A 192 7.67 -1.54 2.67
C GLY A 192 6.20 -1.95 2.83
N PRO A 193 5.81 -3.05 2.21
CA PRO A 193 4.45 -3.55 2.33
C PRO A 193 4.15 -4.07 3.75
N PHE A 194 2.89 -3.87 4.19
CA PHE A 194 2.34 -4.52 5.37
C PHE A 194 1.25 -5.49 4.91
N VAL A 195 1.53 -6.77 5.01
CA VAL A 195 0.63 -7.84 4.56
C VAL A 195 0.06 -8.56 5.77
N ILE A 196 -1.23 -8.87 5.73
CA ILE A 196 -1.93 -9.63 6.78
C ILE A 196 -2.33 -10.98 6.20
N LEU A 197 -1.95 -12.04 6.89
CA LEU A 197 -2.50 -13.38 6.73
C LEU A 197 -3.37 -13.67 7.95
N ASN A 198 -4.68 -13.75 7.76
CA ASN A 198 -5.59 -14.04 8.88
C ASN A 198 -5.91 -15.52 8.94
N GLY A 199 -5.40 -16.20 9.99
CA GLY A 199 -5.59 -17.63 10.19
C GLY A 199 -7.05 -18.02 10.43
N ALA A 200 -7.86 -17.18 11.05
CA ALA A 200 -9.26 -17.52 11.35
C ALA A 200 -10.20 -17.46 10.13
N LEU A 201 -9.77 -16.82 9.03
CA LEU A 201 -10.63 -16.60 7.84
C LEU A 201 -10.32 -17.56 6.69
N LEU A 202 -9.27 -18.36 6.79
CA LEU A 202 -8.84 -19.25 5.71
C LEU A 202 -9.37 -20.68 5.91
N ASP A 203 -9.80 -21.29 4.82
CA ASP A 203 -10.02 -22.74 4.77
C ASP A 203 -8.69 -23.48 4.92
N ILE A 204 -8.70 -24.63 5.58
CA ILE A 204 -7.50 -25.41 5.89
C ILE A 204 -6.63 -25.65 4.64
N GLU A 205 -7.23 -25.94 3.49
CA GLU A 205 -6.55 -26.23 2.23
C GLU A 205 -5.88 -25.00 1.57
N LYS A 206 -6.26 -23.79 2.00
CA LYS A 206 -5.79 -22.53 1.39
C LYS A 206 -4.62 -21.88 2.13
N TYR A 207 -4.30 -22.30 3.36
CA TYR A 207 -3.22 -21.67 4.13
C TYR A 207 -1.89 -21.66 3.41
N GLU A 208 -1.51 -22.78 2.84
CA GLU A 208 -0.23 -22.93 2.14
C GLU A 208 -0.21 -22.08 0.87
N LEU A 209 -1.30 -22.09 0.10
CA LEU A 209 -1.44 -21.30 -1.11
C LEU A 209 -1.32 -19.79 -0.82
N GLU A 210 -2.03 -19.33 0.20
CA GLU A 210 -2.00 -17.90 0.57
C GLU A 210 -0.66 -17.48 1.17
N LEU A 211 0.03 -18.37 1.89
CA LEU A 211 1.31 -18.06 2.52
C LEU A 211 2.49 -18.16 1.54
N PHE A 212 2.58 -19.26 0.79
CA PHE A 212 3.73 -19.59 -0.07
C PHE A 212 3.51 -19.25 -1.54
N GLY A 213 2.25 -19.16 -2.00
CA GLY A 213 1.93 -19.02 -3.42
C GLY A 213 2.07 -20.33 -4.20
N GLU A 214 1.86 -20.26 -5.50
CA GLU A 214 1.82 -21.43 -6.39
C GLU A 214 2.45 -21.13 -7.74
N GLU A 215 3.11 -22.12 -8.31
CA GLU A 215 3.49 -22.18 -9.73
C GLU A 215 2.57 -23.16 -10.43
N LYS A 216 1.74 -22.66 -11.37
CA LYS A 216 0.80 -23.50 -12.12
C LYS A 216 1.49 -24.13 -13.34
N ASP A 217 0.97 -25.26 -13.82
CA ASP A 217 1.51 -26.00 -14.96
C ASP A 217 1.60 -25.15 -16.25
N ASN A 218 0.77 -24.13 -16.38
CA ASN A 218 0.81 -23.19 -17.51
C ASN A 218 1.89 -22.08 -17.37
N GLY A 219 2.74 -22.17 -16.35
CA GLY A 219 3.80 -21.19 -16.05
C GLY A 219 3.32 -19.90 -15.36
N SER A 220 2.03 -19.77 -15.05
CA SER A 220 1.55 -18.61 -14.28
C SER A 220 1.88 -18.74 -12.80
N ILE A 221 2.25 -17.62 -12.18
CA ILE A 221 2.68 -17.56 -10.78
C ILE A 221 1.63 -16.80 -9.96
N THR A 222 1.20 -17.41 -8.86
CA THR A 222 0.44 -16.76 -7.81
C THR A 222 1.37 -16.49 -6.63
N TYR A 223 1.62 -15.21 -6.32
CA TYR A 223 2.50 -14.81 -5.23
C TYR A 223 1.79 -15.00 -3.88
N GLY A 224 2.49 -15.62 -2.92
CA GLY A 224 2.04 -15.78 -1.54
C GLY A 224 2.31 -14.55 -0.66
N ALA A 225 1.81 -14.59 0.59
CA ALA A 225 1.96 -13.51 1.56
C ALA A 225 3.44 -13.23 1.90
N LEU A 226 4.30 -14.25 1.93
CA LEU A 226 5.74 -14.11 2.15
C LEU A 226 6.42 -13.27 1.07
N GLU A 227 6.09 -13.49 -0.20
CA GLU A 227 6.64 -12.69 -1.30
C GLU A 227 6.03 -11.29 -1.35
N LYS A 228 4.71 -11.18 -1.19
CA LYS A 228 3.99 -9.89 -1.15
C LYS A 228 4.50 -8.96 -0.05
N SER A 229 5.00 -9.53 1.07
CA SER A 229 5.54 -8.80 2.21
C SER A 229 7.06 -8.56 2.14
N SER A 230 7.72 -8.90 1.03
CA SER A 230 9.16 -8.74 0.86
C SER A 230 9.63 -7.32 1.15
N LYS A 231 10.71 -7.16 1.91
CA LYS A 231 11.25 -5.90 2.45
C LYS A 231 10.28 -5.11 3.34
N GLY A 232 9.20 -5.75 3.75
CA GLY A 232 8.14 -5.20 4.61
C GLY A 232 7.91 -6.01 5.87
N THR A 233 6.63 -6.10 6.27
CA THR A 233 6.19 -6.83 7.46
C THR A 233 5.02 -7.73 7.11
N LEU A 234 5.07 -8.98 7.57
CA LEU A 234 3.97 -9.93 7.54
C LEU A 234 3.37 -10.06 8.94
N LEU A 235 2.09 -9.75 9.07
CA LEU A 235 1.30 -10.11 10.25
C LEU A 235 0.61 -11.44 9.97
N ILE A 236 0.89 -12.44 10.79
CA ILE A 236 0.15 -13.69 10.84
C ILE A 236 -0.82 -13.59 12.02
N ASP A 237 -2.04 -13.19 11.71
CA ASP A 237 -3.10 -12.97 12.70
C ASP A 237 -3.80 -14.30 13.01
N GLU A 238 -4.07 -14.56 14.30
CA GLU A 238 -4.63 -15.81 14.82
C GLU A 238 -3.81 -17.03 14.36
N ILE A 239 -2.50 -17.01 14.63
CA ILE A 239 -1.55 -18.07 14.22
C ILE A 239 -1.90 -19.44 14.83
N SER A 240 -2.63 -19.47 15.93
CA SER A 240 -3.11 -20.69 16.57
C SER A 240 -4.10 -21.52 15.72
N GLU A 241 -4.70 -20.90 14.70
CA GLU A 241 -5.64 -21.55 13.78
C GLU A 241 -4.94 -22.28 12.63
N ILE A 242 -3.63 -22.05 12.45
CA ILE A 242 -2.87 -22.61 11.33
C ILE A 242 -2.61 -24.13 11.56
N PRO A 243 -2.85 -24.99 10.56
CA PRO A 243 -2.62 -26.44 10.67
C PRO A 243 -1.15 -26.78 10.99
N LEU A 244 -0.92 -27.87 11.72
CA LEU A 244 0.40 -28.33 12.15
C LEU A 244 1.39 -28.54 11.01
N ASP A 245 0.92 -29.01 9.84
CA ASP A 245 1.77 -29.18 8.66
C ASP A 245 2.30 -27.85 8.15
N THR A 246 1.42 -26.85 8.08
CA THR A 246 1.80 -25.48 7.69
C THR A 246 2.70 -24.82 8.75
N GLN A 247 2.46 -25.08 10.05
CA GLN A 247 3.35 -24.63 11.14
C GLN A 247 4.77 -25.16 10.94
N SER A 248 4.91 -26.42 10.52
CA SER A 248 6.22 -27.04 10.24
C SER A 248 6.94 -26.35 9.08
N LYS A 249 6.22 -25.95 8.03
CA LYS A 249 6.77 -25.22 6.90
C LYS A 249 7.17 -23.79 7.28
N ILE A 250 6.35 -23.10 8.10
CA ILE A 250 6.69 -21.77 8.65
C ILE A 250 8.00 -21.85 9.44
N LEU A 251 8.14 -22.87 10.31
CA LEU A 251 9.37 -23.05 11.09
C LEU A 251 10.60 -23.17 10.20
N ARG A 252 10.52 -23.94 9.10
CA ARG A 252 11.62 -24.06 8.14
C ARG A 252 11.96 -22.71 7.50
N VAL A 253 10.96 -21.94 7.08
CA VAL A 253 11.19 -20.58 6.53
C VAL A 253 11.90 -19.68 7.54
N LEU A 254 11.54 -19.76 8.82
CA LEU A 254 12.18 -18.98 9.88
C LEU A 254 13.65 -19.38 10.16
N ILE A 255 14.00 -20.62 9.87
CA ILE A 255 15.37 -21.16 10.05
C ILE A 255 16.21 -20.88 8.80
N ASP A 256 15.71 -21.30 7.63
CA ASP A 256 16.46 -21.34 6.37
C ASP A 256 16.44 -20.01 5.63
N GLN A 257 15.53 -19.07 6.00
CA GLN A 257 15.28 -17.78 5.35
C GLN A 257 14.95 -17.93 3.85
N LYS A 258 14.37 -19.07 3.47
CA LYS A 258 13.95 -19.38 2.11
C LYS A 258 12.80 -20.38 2.11
N PHE A 259 12.06 -20.40 1.00
CA PHE A 259 10.98 -21.36 0.78
C PHE A 259 10.82 -21.66 -0.71
N LYS A 260 9.95 -22.61 -1.05
CA LYS A 260 9.48 -22.87 -2.41
C LYS A 260 7.98 -22.66 -2.49
N ARG A 261 7.50 -22.15 -3.63
CA ARG A 261 6.06 -22.10 -3.91
C ARG A 261 5.51 -23.53 -4.02
N ILE A 262 4.21 -23.67 -3.84
CA ILE A 262 3.53 -24.92 -4.14
C ILE A 262 3.77 -25.24 -5.61
N ASN A 263 4.09 -26.49 -5.91
CA ASN A 263 4.47 -26.99 -7.24
C ASN A 263 5.72 -26.32 -7.85
N GLY A 264 6.38 -25.41 -7.14
CA GLY A 264 7.60 -24.73 -7.58
C GLY A 264 8.87 -25.47 -7.17
N ASN A 265 9.92 -25.36 -8.03
CA ASN A 265 11.23 -25.97 -7.79
C ASN A 265 12.30 -24.99 -7.33
N HIS A 266 12.06 -23.68 -7.45
CA HIS A 266 13.06 -22.66 -7.15
C HIS A 266 12.98 -22.19 -5.69
N ASP A 267 14.14 -22.05 -5.05
CA ASP A 267 14.26 -21.44 -3.73
C ASP A 267 14.07 -19.92 -3.82
N ILE A 268 13.21 -19.38 -2.97
CA ILE A 268 12.90 -17.95 -2.86
C ILE A 268 13.39 -17.45 -1.51
N ASN A 269 14.26 -16.44 -1.51
CA ASN A 269 14.78 -15.84 -0.28
C ASN A 269 13.72 -14.95 0.38
N VAL A 270 13.69 -14.97 1.72
CA VAL A 270 12.75 -14.21 2.54
C VAL A 270 13.46 -13.05 3.23
N ASP A 271 13.04 -11.83 2.93
CA ASP A 271 13.42 -10.62 3.67
C ASP A 271 12.17 -9.95 4.23
N VAL A 272 11.60 -10.54 5.28
CA VAL A 272 10.33 -10.13 5.88
C VAL A 272 10.44 -10.09 7.40
N ARG A 273 9.97 -8.99 8.01
CA ARG A 273 9.76 -8.94 9.45
C ARG A 273 8.44 -9.63 9.78
N ILE A 274 8.45 -10.61 10.68
CA ILE A 274 7.26 -11.37 11.07
C ILE A 274 6.74 -10.88 12.41
N ILE A 275 5.43 -10.60 12.48
CA ILE A 275 4.65 -10.35 13.67
C ILE A 275 3.55 -11.41 13.69
N CYS A 276 3.32 -12.05 14.84
CA CYS A 276 2.24 -13.01 15.02
C CYS A 276 1.27 -12.50 16.08
N SER A 277 0.01 -12.93 15.98
CA SER A 277 -0.98 -12.69 17.02
C SER A 277 -1.80 -13.94 17.33
N SER A 278 -2.30 -14.00 18.55
CA SER A 278 -3.23 -15.05 18.98
C SER A 278 -4.23 -14.52 20.01
N SER A 279 -5.47 -14.99 19.91
CA SER A 279 -6.49 -14.81 20.95
C SER A 279 -6.58 -16.01 21.90
N LYS A 280 -6.00 -17.14 21.50
CA LYS A 280 -5.93 -18.36 22.33
C LYS A 280 -4.67 -18.35 23.20
N ASP A 281 -4.76 -19.04 24.32
CA ASP A 281 -3.60 -19.35 25.16
C ASP A 281 -2.72 -20.39 24.45
N ILE A 282 -1.63 -19.93 23.84
CA ILE A 282 -0.73 -20.80 23.06
C ILE A 282 -0.12 -21.91 23.90
N LYS A 283 0.11 -21.71 25.20
CA LYS A 283 0.64 -22.77 26.07
C LYS A 283 -0.33 -23.92 26.16
N LYS A 284 -1.63 -23.64 26.30
CA LYS A 284 -2.66 -24.68 26.27
C LYS A 284 -2.78 -25.35 24.90
N GLU A 285 -2.62 -24.58 23.80
CA GLU A 285 -2.62 -25.18 22.46
C GLU A 285 -1.41 -26.12 22.26
N ILE A 286 -0.26 -25.83 22.86
CA ILE A 286 0.92 -26.69 22.84
C ILE A 286 0.63 -27.95 23.66
N GLU A 287 0.07 -27.82 24.88
CA GLU A 287 -0.31 -28.97 25.72
C GLU A 287 -1.32 -29.90 25.03
N ASN A 288 -2.24 -29.31 24.25
CA ASN A 288 -3.25 -30.06 23.49
C ASN A 288 -2.72 -30.56 22.13
N ALA A 289 -1.43 -30.42 21.85
CA ALA A 289 -0.78 -30.77 20.57
C ALA A 289 -1.41 -30.12 19.33
N ASN A 290 -2.04 -28.93 19.46
CA ASN A 290 -2.58 -28.13 18.37
C ASN A 290 -1.58 -27.12 17.85
N PHE A 291 -0.54 -26.81 18.64
CA PHE A 291 0.52 -25.87 18.27
C PHE A 291 1.90 -26.44 18.60
N ARG A 292 2.87 -26.22 17.72
CA ARG A 292 4.24 -26.73 17.91
C ARG A 292 5.02 -25.84 18.87
N GLU A 293 5.63 -26.43 19.86
CA GLU A 293 6.47 -25.73 20.84
C GLU A 293 7.72 -25.11 20.22
N ASP A 294 8.37 -25.80 19.26
CA ASP A 294 9.56 -25.31 18.57
C ASP A 294 9.25 -24.05 17.72
N LEU A 295 8.08 -24.00 17.07
CA LEU A 295 7.62 -22.83 16.36
C LEU A 295 7.34 -21.67 17.32
N TYR A 296 6.67 -21.94 18.45
CA TYR A 296 6.39 -20.91 19.46
C TYR A 296 7.66 -20.24 19.94
N HIS A 297 8.67 -20.99 20.36
CA HIS A 297 9.95 -20.44 20.81
C HIS A 297 10.68 -19.64 19.71
N ARG A 298 10.47 -19.99 18.46
CA ARG A 298 11.07 -19.27 17.35
C ARG A 298 10.35 -17.96 17.03
N LEU A 299 9.05 -17.88 17.23
CA LEU A 299 8.22 -16.70 16.97
C LEU A 299 8.18 -15.74 18.17
N ASN A 300 8.09 -16.26 19.38
CA ASN A 300 7.96 -15.47 20.61
C ASN A 300 9.33 -15.00 21.13
N VAL A 301 9.97 -14.07 20.37
CA VAL A 301 11.21 -13.43 20.81
C VAL A 301 10.91 -12.20 21.67
N PHE A 302 9.87 -11.47 21.33
CA PHE A 302 9.33 -10.36 22.13
C PHE A 302 7.82 -10.48 22.22
N GLU A 303 7.29 -10.46 23.44
CA GLU A 303 5.87 -10.64 23.70
C GLU A 303 5.18 -9.35 24.13
N ILE A 304 4.02 -9.09 23.53
CA ILE A 304 3.13 -7.98 23.89
C ILE A 304 1.79 -8.57 24.30
N ASN A 305 1.36 -8.28 25.52
CA ASN A 305 0.08 -8.74 26.05
C ASN A 305 -0.88 -7.57 26.16
N ILE A 306 -2.02 -7.64 25.46
CA ILE A 306 -3.07 -6.64 25.53
C ILE A 306 -4.25 -7.17 26.34
N ASP A 307 -4.59 -6.47 27.41
CA ASP A 307 -5.67 -6.84 28.31
C ASP A 307 -7.04 -6.66 27.64
N PRO A 308 -8.07 -7.43 28.02
CA PRO A 308 -9.43 -7.20 27.58
C PRO A 308 -9.94 -5.83 28.04
N LEU A 309 -10.87 -5.23 27.28
CA LEU A 309 -11.37 -3.88 27.55
C LEU A 309 -12.01 -3.74 28.96
N LYS A 310 -12.62 -4.81 29.47
CA LYS A 310 -13.18 -4.88 30.83
C LYS A 310 -12.15 -4.66 31.94
N GLU A 311 -10.87 -4.94 31.68
CA GLU A 311 -9.75 -4.72 32.60
C GLU A 311 -9.08 -3.35 32.38
N ARG A 312 -9.49 -2.65 31.31
CA ARG A 312 -9.01 -1.31 30.93
C ARG A 312 -10.14 -0.28 30.92
N VAL A 313 -11.00 -0.30 31.95
CA VAL A 313 -12.21 0.54 32.02
C VAL A 313 -11.90 2.04 31.87
N SER A 314 -10.73 2.49 32.34
CA SER A 314 -10.27 3.88 32.16
C SER A 314 -10.08 4.31 30.71
N ASP A 315 -9.95 3.38 29.76
CA ASP A 315 -9.78 3.68 28.35
C ASP A 315 -11.14 3.91 27.64
N ILE A 316 -12.25 3.40 28.22
CA ILE A 316 -13.57 3.42 27.59
C ILE A 316 -14.04 4.83 27.24
N PRO A 317 -13.98 5.84 28.14
CA PRO A 317 -14.43 7.19 27.80
C PRO A 317 -13.67 7.79 26.60
N LEU A 318 -12.35 7.57 26.53
CA LEU A 318 -11.51 8.07 25.44
C LEU A 318 -11.81 7.37 24.12
N LEU A 319 -12.04 6.06 24.16
CA LEU A 319 -12.44 5.30 22.98
C LEU A 319 -13.80 5.76 22.45
N VAL A 320 -14.77 5.98 23.34
CA VAL A 320 -16.09 6.51 23.00
C VAL A 320 -15.99 7.88 22.34
N GLU A 321 -15.23 8.80 22.92
CA GLU A 321 -15.03 10.13 22.36
C GLU A 321 -14.37 10.05 20.96
N TYR A 322 -13.30 9.30 20.84
CA TYR A 322 -12.57 9.11 19.60
C TYR A 322 -13.47 8.53 18.49
N PHE A 323 -14.20 7.45 18.76
CA PHE A 323 -15.06 6.83 17.76
C PHE A 323 -16.27 7.67 17.41
N SER A 324 -16.87 8.39 18.38
CA SER A 324 -18.00 9.29 18.11
C SER A 324 -17.58 10.47 17.22
N GLU A 325 -16.41 11.05 17.46
CA GLU A 325 -15.86 12.11 16.60
C GLU A 325 -15.57 11.60 15.19
N LYS A 326 -14.99 10.44 15.08
CA LYS A 326 -14.67 9.79 13.82
C LYS A 326 -15.91 9.44 12.99
N ILE A 327 -16.93 8.87 13.60
CA ILE A 327 -18.21 8.56 12.96
C ILE A 327 -18.88 9.87 12.51
N SER A 328 -18.92 10.88 13.37
CA SER A 328 -19.51 12.18 13.04
C SER A 328 -18.83 12.83 11.83
N THR A 329 -17.50 12.78 11.76
CA THR A 329 -16.72 13.33 10.64
C THR A 329 -16.92 12.53 9.35
N ASN A 330 -16.85 11.20 9.42
CA ASN A 330 -16.92 10.34 8.24
C ASN A 330 -18.30 10.34 7.57
N TYR A 331 -19.35 10.46 8.37
CA TYR A 331 -20.74 10.43 7.88
C TYR A 331 -21.41 11.80 7.87
N ASN A 332 -20.65 12.87 8.15
CA ASN A 332 -21.17 14.25 8.19
C ASN A 332 -22.37 14.41 9.17
N LEU A 333 -22.32 13.68 10.28
CA LEU A 333 -23.35 13.70 11.31
C LEU A 333 -23.05 14.76 12.38
N LYS A 334 -24.08 15.25 13.08
CA LYS A 334 -23.87 16.08 14.26
C LYS A 334 -23.14 15.26 15.33
N LYS A 335 -22.10 15.88 15.98
CA LYS A 335 -21.37 15.23 17.06
C LYS A 335 -22.37 14.85 18.16
N PHE A 336 -22.48 13.56 18.45
CA PHE A 336 -23.32 13.04 19.53
C PHE A 336 -22.46 12.83 20.76
N ARG A 337 -23.04 13.07 21.93
CA ARG A 337 -22.41 12.75 23.22
C ARG A 337 -23.09 11.51 23.77
N ILE A 338 -22.30 10.54 24.18
CA ILE A 338 -22.82 9.39 24.93
C ILE A 338 -22.83 9.80 26.39
N ASP A 339 -23.99 9.68 27.04
CA ASP A 339 -24.11 9.92 28.50
C ASP A 339 -23.45 8.77 29.25
N THR A 340 -22.25 9.03 29.78
CA THR A 340 -21.45 8.05 30.53
C THR A 340 -21.99 7.78 31.94
N ASN A 341 -23.02 8.49 32.36
CA ASN A 341 -23.65 8.27 33.68
C ASN A 341 -24.62 7.09 33.72
N ASN A 342 -24.91 6.47 32.55
CA ASN A 342 -25.73 5.29 32.48
C ASN A 342 -24.86 4.03 32.64
N ASN A 343 -24.78 3.51 33.87
CA ASN A 343 -24.06 2.29 34.25
C ASN A 343 -24.51 1.01 33.50
N TYR A 344 -25.51 1.07 32.65
CA TYR A 344 -26.02 -0.07 31.88
C TYR A 344 -25.17 -0.46 30.65
N LEU A 345 -24.17 0.33 30.29
CA LEU A 345 -23.27 0.06 29.15
C LEU A 345 -21.94 -0.61 29.55
N LEU A 346 -21.73 -0.89 30.84
CA LEU A 346 -20.49 -1.41 31.39
C LEU A 346 -20.60 -2.83 31.96
N ASN A 347 -21.74 -3.50 31.81
CA ASN A 347 -21.94 -4.89 32.21
C ASN A 347 -21.97 -5.84 31.04
#